data_071b47b0af1db20f696379df31a909a8
#
_entry.id   071b47b0af1db20f696379df31a909a8
#
_cell.length_a   1.000
_cell.length_b   1.000
_cell.length_c   1.000
_cell.angle_alpha   90.00
_cell.angle_beta   90.00
_cell.angle_gamma   90.00
#
_symmetry.space_group_name_H-M   'P 1'
#
loop_
_entity.id
_entity.type
_entity.pdbx_description
1 polymer ?
#
loop_
_entity_poly.entity_id
_entity_poly.type
_entity_poly.pdbx_seq_one_letter_code
_entity_poly.pdbx_strand_id
1 'polypeptide(L)'
;NERLKRTLISSVGKLESIKRIADNEVSAMGERLRMLILTDYIKKENLAKIASAEEFNSVNIVSIFETIRRANLNVNIGVLSGSLVILPKAIDLSDVKHKKEDIANTDYCTVEFTGALHRGVDYVGKLFEEGKIQILIGTKSLLGEGWDSPCINSLILASFVGSFVLSNQMRGRAIRIDKNDPEKSANIWHLVTVEPEYLFKYKATERIYAYIKEDYKELHSYDYDILKRRFDSFMGPNYTMGTIESGIERITLIKPPYDKNGIERINEEMLKLSADRGEVKNKWRGEVADGSFA
;
A
#
# COMPACT_ATOMS: atom_id res chain seq x y z
N ASN A 1 17.09 -5.78 -18.85
CA ASN A 1 17.84 -6.51 -17.82
C ASN A 1 16.88 -6.88 -16.67
N GLU A 2 16.45 -8.16 -16.65
CA GLU A 2 15.48 -8.71 -15.69
C GLU A 2 15.93 -8.54 -14.21
N ARG A 3 17.23 -8.62 -13.95
CA ARG A 3 17.79 -8.45 -12.62
C ARG A 3 17.63 -7.02 -12.11
N LEU A 4 17.87 -6.03 -12.96
CA LEU A 4 17.67 -4.61 -12.62
C LEU A 4 16.20 -4.31 -12.35
N LYS A 5 15.30 -4.84 -13.19
CA LYS A 5 13.86 -4.71 -13.00
C LYS A 5 13.39 -5.25 -11.64
N ARG A 6 13.87 -6.46 -11.26
CA ARG A 6 13.56 -7.06 -9.96
C ARG A 6 14.10 -6.23 -8.79
N THR A 7 15.29 -5.65 -8.92
CA THR A 7 15.89 -4.78 -7.91
C THR A 7 15.08 -3.50 -7.72
N LEU A 8 14.63 -2.86 -8.79
CA LEU A 8 13.80 -1.65 -8.73
C LEU A 8 12.42 -1.94 -8.10
N ILE A 9 11.79 -3.06 -8.48
CA ILE A 9 10.49 -3.46 -7.93
C ILE A 9 10.56 -3.71 -6.41
N SER A 10 11.68 -4.23 -5.92
CA SER A 10 11.90 -4.51 -4.50
C SER A 10 12.72 -3.43 -3.77
N SER A 11 12.73 -2.22 -4.29
CA SER A 11 13.53 -1.11 -3.76
C SER A 11 13.22 -0.79 -2.29
N VAL A 12 14.26 -0.62 -1.50
CA VAL A 12 14.18 -0.27 -0.06
C VAL A 12 13.49 1.08 0.15
N GLY A 13 13.59 2.00 -0.81
CA GLY A 13 12.87 3.28 -0.77
C GLY A 13 11.36 3.14 -0.60
N LYS A 14 10.77 2.03 -1.05
CA LYS A 14 9.35 1.74 -0.81
C LYS A 14 9.02 1.51 0.67
N LEU A 15 9.97 1.05 1.49
CA LEU A 15 9.74 0.86 2.93
C LEU A 15 9.49 2.20 3.62
N GLU A 16 10.24 3.23 3.26
CA GLU A 16 10.01 4.57 3.81
C GLU A 16 8.66 5.14 3.35
N SER A 17 8.27 4.93 2.08
CA SER A 17 6.94 5.30 1.60
C SER A 17 5.82 4.57 2.34
N ILE A 18 5.97 3.26 2.59
CA ILE A 18 5.00 2.47 3.37
C ILE A 18 4.87 3.02 4.78
N LYS A 19 5.98 3.35 5.44
CA LYS A 19 5.99 3.93 6.78
C LYS A 19 5.24 5.28 6.82
N ARG A 20 5.56 6.19 5.89
CA ARG A 20 4.89 7.50 5.78
C ARG A 20 3.38 7.38 5.52
N ILE A 21 2.99 6.46 4.63
CA ILE A 21 1.57 6.19 4.36
C ILE A 21 0.89 5.61 5.60
N ALA A 22 1.52 4.63 6.27
CA ALA A 22 0.94 4.04 7.48
C ALA A 22 0.75 5.07 8.59
N ASP A 23 1.73 5.93 8.83
CA ASP A 23 1.65 7.03 9.81
C ASP A 23 0.51 8.01 9.48
N ASN A 24 0.42 8.44 8.22
CA ASN A 24 -0.65 9.33 7.75
C ASN A 24 -2.04 8.70 7.88
N GLU A 25 -2.20 7.43 7.51
CA GLU A 25 -3.48 6.72 7.60
C GLU A 25 -3.89 6.43 9.05
N VAL A 26 -2.94 6.09 9.91
CA VAL A 26 -3.18 5.94 11.36
C VAL A 26 -3.64 7.27 11.96
N SER A 27 -2.96 8.36 11.62
CA SER A 27 -3.32 9.71 12.10
C SER A 27 -4.71 10.14 11.63
N ALA A 28 -5.09 9.81 10.39
CA ALA A 28 -6.38 10.18 9.82
C ALA A 28 -7.55 9.32 10.31
N MET A 29 -7.33 8.01 10.54
CA MET A 29 -8.39 7.05 10.79
C MET A 29 -8.46 6.53 12.23
N GLY A 30 -7.34 6.58 12.97
CA GLY A 30 -7.26 6.05 14.34
C GLY A 30 -7.68 4.58 14.43
N GLU A 31 -8.52 4.26 15.38
CA GLU A 31 -9.01 2.88 15.61
C GLU A 31 -9.87 2.32 14.47
N ARG A 32 -10.42 3.19 13.62
CA ARG A 32 -11.20 2.76 12.44
C ARG A 32 -10.35 2.27 11.28
N LEU A 33 -9.02 2.42 11.34
CA LEU A 33 -8.13 1.97 10.28
C LEU A 33 -8.24 0.46 10.05
N ARG A 34 -8.40 0.05 8.82
CA ARG A 34 -8.30 -1.32 8.32
C ARG A 34 -7.41 -1.31 7.09
N MET A 35 -6.09 -1.32 7.36
CA MET A 35 -5.08 -1.24 6.31
C MET A 35 -4.62 -2.62 5.91
N LEU A 36 -4.68 -2.91 4.61
CA LEU A 36 -4.12 -4.11 4.01
C LEU A 36 -2.88 -3.75 3.19
N ILE A 37 -1.75 -4.41 3.46
CA ILE A 37 -0.50 -4.24 2.70
C ILE A 37 -0.17 -5.54 1.99
N LEU A 38 -0.07 -5.51 0.67
CA LEU A 38 0.17 -6.69 -0.16
C LEU A 38 1.54 -6.65 -0.82
N THR A 39 2.28 -7.76 -0.68
CA THR A 39 3.58 -7.98 -1.33
C THR A 39 3.67 -9.39 -1.88
N ASP A 40 4.66 -9.67 -2.74
CA ASP A 40 4.85 -10.99 -3.36
C ASP A 40 5.84 -11.88 -2.61
N TYR A 41 6.66 -11.30 -1.74
CA TYR A 41 7.85 -11.97 -1.23
C TYR A 41 7.79 -12.24 0.26
N ILE A 42 8.19 -13.46 0.62
CA ILE A 42 8.48 -13.88 1.97
C ILE A 42 9.96 -14.28 2.02
N LYS A 43 10.73 -13.63 2.88
CA LYS A 43 12.11 -14.01 3.16
C LYS A 43 12.19 -14.40 4.63
N LYS A 44 12.01 -15.69 4.92
CA LYS A 44 12.05 -16.20 6.30
C LYS A 44 13.39 -15.98 7.00
N GLU A 45 14.48 -15.94 6.25
CA GLU A 45 15.80 -15.58 6.78
C GLU A 45 15.84 -14.20 7.44
N ASN A 46 14.92 -13.31 7.06
CA ASN A 46 14.81 -11.99 7.67
C ASN A 46 14.09 -11.99 9.04
N LEU A 47 13.51 -13.11 9.48
CA LEU A 47 12.88 -13.19 10.81
C LEU A 47 13.89 -12.91 11.94
N ALA A 48 15.13 -13.36 11.79
CA ALA A 48 16.20 -13.07 12.74
C ALA A 48 16.55 -11.58 12.86
N LYS A 49 16.12 -10.75 11.91
CA LYS A 49 16.33 -9.31 11.91
C LYS A 49 15.24 -8.53 12.65
N ILE A 50 14.15 -9.17 13.04
CA ILE A 50 13.11 -8.54 13.83
C ILE A 50 13.69 -8.18 15.22
N ALA A 51 13.41 -6.98 15.67
CA ALA A 51 13.96 -6.38 16.89
C ALA A 51 15.51 -6.23 16.92
N SER A 52 16.20 -6.39 15.79
CA SER A 52 17.63 -6.06 15.64
C SER A 52 17.80 -4.65 15.07
N ALA A 53 19.02 -4.12 15.10
CA ALA A 53 19.35 -2.84 14.45
C ALA A 53 19.66 -3.00 12.94
N GLU A 54 19.58 -4.20 12.41
CA GLU A 54 19.94 -4.47 11.02
C GLU A 54 18.95 -3.84 10.03
N GLU A 55 19.49 -3.38 8.90
CA GLU A 55 18.70 -2.83 7.80
C GLU A 55 18.24 -3.95 6.85
N PHE A 56 17.13 -3.68 6.17
CA PHE A 56 16.62 -4.57 5.14
C PHE A 56 17.08 -4.10 3.77
N ASN A 57 17.43 -5.06 2.93
CA ASN A 57 17.93 -4.83 1.57
C ASN A 57 16.85 -5.02 0.48
N SER A 58 15.63 -5.33 0.86
CA SER A 58 14.52 -5.53 -0.08
C SER A 58 13.16 -5.46 0.61
N VAL A 59 12.13 -5.10 -0.16
CA VAL A 59 10.74 -5.14 0.29
C VAL A 59 10.24 -6.59 0.32
N ASN A 60 9.80 -7.03 1.48
CA ASN A 60 9.15 -8.32 1.73
C ASN A 60 8.27 -8.22 2.98
N ILE A 61 7.52 -9.26 3.30
CA ILE A 61 6.59 -9.26 4.44
C ILE A 61 7.30 -8.87 5.75
N VAL A 62 8.46 -9.47 6.04
CA VAL A 62 9.17 -9.23 7.30
C VAL A 62 9.72 -7.81 7.37
N SER A 63 10.29 -7.30 6.26
CA SER A 63 10.81 -5.93 6.22
C SER A 63 9.70 -4.88 6.37
N ILE A 64 8.52 -5.12 5.78
CA ILE A 64 7.36 -4.25 5.97
C ILE A 64 6.88 -4.28 7.42
N PHE A 65 6.72 -5.49 7.98
CA PHE A 65 6.31 -5.65 9.39
C PHE A 65 7.24 -4.89 10.33
N GLU A 66 8.56 -5.12 10.22
CA GLU A 66 9.54 -4.50 11.11
C GLU A 66 9.63 -2.98 10.90
N THR A 67 9.50 -2.50 9.66
CA THR A 67 9.47 -1.06 9.37
C THR A 67 8.30 -0.36 10.09
N ILE A 68 7.10 -0.94 10.05
CA ILE A 68 5.92 -0.37 10.70
C ILE A 68 6.02 -0.54 12.22
N ARG A 69 6.50 -1.69 12.71
CA ARG A 69 6.71 -1.93 14.14
C ARG A 69 7.68 -0.91 14.75
N ARG A 70 8.83 -0.65 14.08
CA ARG A 70 9.80 0.37 14.52
C ARG A 70 9.25 1.79 14.50
N ALA A 71 8.27 2.07 13.64
CA ALA A 71 7.63 3.38 13.59
C ALA A 71 6.78 3.68 14.83
N ASN A 72 6.45 2.66 15.64
CA ASN A 72 5.72 2.78 16.91
C ASN A 72 4.40 3.57 16.81
N LEU A 73 3.59 3.22 15.81
CA LEU A 73 2.36 3.96 15.46
C LEU A 73 1.18 3.68 16.41
N ASN A 74 1.38 2.98 17.51
CA ASN A 74 0.34 2.59 18.47
C ASN A 74 -0.85 1.84 17.81
N VAL A 75 -0.53 0.90 16.91
CA VAL A 75 -1.48 0.04 16.22
C VAL A 75 -1.05 -1.42 16.29
N ASN A 76 -2.01 -2.32 16.27
CA ASN A 76 -1.76 -3.74 16.18
C ASN A 76 -1.50 -4.17 14.73
N ILE A 77 -0.39 -4.84 14.51
CA ILE A 77 0.03 -5.33 13.21
C ILE A 77 -0.15 -6.84 13.16
N GLY A 78 -0.77 -7.34 12.09
CA GLY A 78 -0.83 -8.76 11.78
C GLY A 78 -0.03 -9.07 10.51
N VAL A 79 0.58 -10.24 10.48
CA VAL A 79 1.16 -10.82 9.25
C VAL A 79 0.42 -12.10 8.93
N LEU A 80 0.02 -12.26 7.68
CA LEU A 80 -0.68 -13.45 7.20
C LEU A 80 -0.14 -13.89 5.84
N SER A 81 0.48 -15.04 5.82
CA SER A 81 0.94 -15.71 4.60
C SER A 81 0.81 -17.23 4.71
N GLY A 82 0.95 -17.93 3.61
CA GLY A 82 0.88 -19.40 3.61
C GLY A 82 1.91 -20.10 4.49
N SER A 83 2.97 -19.41 4.91
CA SER A 83 4.07 -20.00 5.66
C SER A 83 4.53 -19.21 6.89
N LEU A 84 3.90 -18.06 7.16
CA LEU A 84 4.24 -17.19 8.28
C LEU A 84 3.02 -16.41 8.73
N VAL A 85 2.69 -16.54 10.01
CA VAL A 85 1.71 -15.70 10.69
C VAL A 85 2.40 -15.05 11.88
N ILE A 86 2.24 -13.73 12.02
CA ILE A 86 2.70 -12.97 13.19
C ILE A 86 1.50 -12.21 13.75
N LEU A 87 1.29 -12.29 15.05
CA LEU A 87 0.21 -11.62 15.76
C LEU A 87 0.73 -10.94 17.03
N PRO A 88 0.06 -9.91 17.54
CA PRO A 88 0.31 -9.40 18.88
C PRO A 88 0.13 -10.48 19.94
N LYS A 89 1.01 -10.52 20.93
CA LYS A 89 0.96 -11.51 22.04
C LYS A 89 -0.33 -11.40 22.86
N ALA A 90 -0.90 -10.20 22.93
CA ALA A 90 -2.12 -9.93 23.67
C ALA A 90 -3.41 -10.51 23.04
N ILE A 91 -3.35 -10.96 21.77
CA ILE A 91 -4.51 -11.58 21.13
C ILE A 91 -4.78 -12.94 21.74
N ASP A 92 -6.02 -13.12 22.18
CA ASP A 92 -6.52 -14.42 22.65
C ASP A 92 -6.73 -15.35 21.46
N LEU A 93 -6.10 -16.52 21.50
CA LEU A 93 -6.15 -17.57 20.47
C LEU A 93 -6.83 -18.86 21.00
N SER A 94 -7.56 -18.77 22.10
CA SER A 94 -8.19 -19.93 22.76
C SER A 94 -9.17 -20.70 21.86
N ASP A 95 -9.82 -19.99 20.92
CA ASP A 95 -10.82 -20.57 20.00
C ASP A 95 -10.23 -21.40 18.86
N VAL A 96 -8.92 -21.37 18.69
CA VAL A 96 -8.24 -22.07 17.57
C VAL A 96 -7.06 -22.89 18.05
N LYS A 97 -6.92 -24.09 17.49
CA LYS A 97 -5.74 -24.92 17.79
C LYS A 97 -4.51 -24.33 17.12
N HIS A 98 -3.51 -23.99 17.92
CA HIS A 98 -2.30 -23.34 17.44
C HIS A 98 -1.06 -23.74 18.24
N LYS A 99 0.11 -23.47 17.65
CA LYS A 99 1.39 -23.35 18.35
C LYS A 99 1.81 -21.89 18.29
N LYS A 100 2.33 -21.38 19.39
CA LYS A 100 2.76 -19.98 19.53
C LYS A 100 4.22 -19.96 19.95
N GLU A 101 5.01 -19.11 19.30
CA GLU A 101 6.40 -18.86 19.64
C GLU A 101 6.64 -17.35 19.74
N ASP A 102 7.13 -16.90 20.87
CA ASP A 102 7.36 -15.50 21.12
C ASP A 102 8.55 -14.98 20.30
N ILE A 103 8.37 -13.80 19.66
CA ILE A 103 9.48 -13.09 19.04
C ILE A 103 10.15 -12.26 20.13
N ALA A 104 11.42 -12.57 20.41
CA ALA A 104 12.20 -11.93 21.46
C ALA A 104 12.21 -10.40 21.31
N ASN A 105 12.17 -9.69 22.45
CA ASN A 105 12.19 -8.23 22.52
C ASN A 105 11.07 -7.52 21.72
N THR A 106 9.92 -8.18 21.54
CA THR A 106 8.74 -7.58 20.91
C THR A 106 7.47 -8.01 21.63
N ASP A 107 6.36 -7.30 21.37
CA ASP A 107 5.01 -7.67 21.81
C ASP A 107 4.31 -8.59 20.80
N TYR A 108 5.06 -9.28 19.96
CA TYR A 108 4.58 -10.14 18.89
C TYR A 108 5.06 -11.59 19.04
N CYS A 109 4.30 -12.49 18.44
CA CYS A 109 4.63 -13.90 18.36
C CYS A 109 4.37 -14.44 16.96
N THR A 110 5.08 -15.48 16.57
CA THR A 110 4.69 -16.32 15.44
C THR A 110 3.61 -17.31 15.88
N VAL A 111 2.69 -17.60 14.96
CA VAL A 111 1.57 -18.52 15.20
C VAL A 111 1.52 -19.54 14.08
N GLU A 112 1.47 -20.82 14.44
CA GLU A 112 1.23 -21.92 13.53
C GLU A 112 -0.15 -22.54 13.85
N PHE A 113 -1.12 -22.33 12.97
CA PHE A 113 -2.43 -22.95 13.13
C PHE A 113 -2.36 -24.43 12.80
N THR A 114 -2.82 -25.29 13.74
CA THR A 114 -2.86 -26.74 13.56
C THR A 114 -4.23 -27.16 13.07
N GLY A 115 -4.32 -27.64 11.80
CA GLY A 115 -5.57 -28.01 11.15
C GLY A 115 -5.70 -27.45 9.73
N ALA A 116 -6.92 -27.26 9.26
CA ALA A 116 -7.15 -26.70 7.93
C ALA A 116 -6.68 -25.24 7.86
N LEU A 117 -5.81 -24.92 6.91
CA LEU A 117 -5.25 -23.57 6.68
C LEU A 117 -6.34 -22.49 6.61
N HIS A 118 -7.49 -22.78 6.00
CA HIS A 118 -8.63 -21.87 5.90
C HIS A 118 -9.10 -21.34 7.26
N ARG A 119 -9.12 -22.18 8.31
CA ARG A 119 -9.56 -21.72 9.64
C ARG A 119 -8.64 -20.64 10.23
N GLY A 120 -7.33 -20.74 9.99
CA GLY A 120 -6.38 -19.73 10.44
C GLY A 120 -6.54 -18.40 9.67
N VAL A 121 -6.77 -18.50 8.36
CA VAL A 121 -7.02 -17.32 7.50
C VAL A 121 -8.30 -16.63 7.93
N ASP A 122 -9.40 -17.37 8.11
CA ASP A 122 -10.69 -16.85 8.53
C ASP A 122 -10.60 -16.19 9.92
N TYR A 123 -9.86 -16.83 10.84
CA TYR A 123 -9.67 -16.29 12.18
C TYR A 123 -8.91 -14.95 12.17
N VAL A 124 -7.78 -14.87 11.44
CA VAL A 124 -7.02 -13.61 11.30
C VAL A 124 -7.86 -12.55 10.58
N GLY A 125 -8.64 -12.95 9.58
CA GLY A 125 -9.60 -12.07 8.90
C GLY A 125 -10.61 -11.45 9.87
N LYS A 126 -11.18 -12.26 10.76
CA LYS A 126 -12.11 -11.81 11.80
C LYS A 126 -11.44 -10.84 12.78
N LEU A 127 -10.22 -11.11 13.24
CA LEU A 127 -9.46 -10.20 14.09
C LEU A 127 -9.24 -8.83 13.41
N PHE A 128 -9.01 -8.84 12.10
CA PHE A 128 -8.85 -7.63 11.30
C PHE A 128 -10.18 -6.86 11.15
N GLU A 129 -11.28 -7.54 10.88
CA GLU A 129 -12.62 -6.95 10.79
C GLU A 129 -13.05 -6.34 12.13
N GLU A 130 -12.81 -7.02 13.24
CA GLU A 130 -13.10 -6.56 14.59
C GLU A 130 -12.18 -5.41 15.06
N GLY A 131 -11.13 -5.06 14.30
CA GLY A 131 -10.17 -4.03 14.66
C GLY A 131 -9.16 -4.42 15.73
N LYS A 132 -9.08 -5.68 16.09
CA LYS A 132 -8.01 -6.22 16.94
C LYS A 132 -6.65 -6.17 16.25
N ILE A 133 -6.66 -6.13 14.92
CA ILE A 133 -5.53 -5.84 14.04
C ILE A 133 -5.96 -4.68 13.14
N GLN A 134 -5.22 -3.57 13.13
CA GLN A 134 -5.49 -2.43 12.27
C GLN A 134 -4.70 -2.49 10.95
N ILE A 135 -3.49 -3.06 10.97
CA ILE A 135 -2.65 -3.23 9.79
C ILE A 135 -2.39 -4.70 9.57
N LEU A 136 -2.85 -5.23 8.43
CA LEU A 136 -2.62 -6.61 8.02
C LEU A 136 -1.66 -6.64 6.83
N ILE A 137 -0.55 -7.37 6.96
CA ILE A 137 0.46 -7.53 5.92
C ILE A 137 0.38 -8.96 5.38
N GLY A 138 0.23 -9.10 4.08
CA GLY A 138 0.08 -10.43 3.49
C GLY A 138 0.65 -10.59 2.09
N THR A 139 0.61 -11.84 1.60
CA THR A 139 0.91 -12.15 0.22
C THR A 139 -0.32 -12.00 -0.66
N LYS A 140 -0.12 -11.56 -1.89
CA LYS A 140 -1.18 -11.47 -2.90
C LYS A 140 -1.87 -12.81 -3.13
N SER A 141 -1.12 -13.90 -3.13
CA SER A 141 -1.66 -15.25 -3.38
C SER A 141 -2.63 -15.71 -2.29
N LEU A 142 -2.32 -15.42 -1.02
CA LEU A 142 -3.16 -15.87 0.08
C LEU A 142 -4.41 -15.01 0.27
N LEU A 143 -4.26 -13.70 0.08
CA LEU A 143 -5.35 -12.74 0.21
C LEU A 143 -6.01 -12.44 -1.17
N GLY A 144 -5.50 -13.07 -2.23
CA GLY A 144 -5.95 -12.90 -3.61
C GLY A 144 -7.23 -13.66 -3.94
N GLU A 145 -7.35 -14.93 -3.55
CA GLU A 145 -8.49 -15.80 -3.91
C GLU A 145 -9.33 -16.16 -2.69
N GLY A 146 -10.63 -15.86 -2.75
CA GLY A 146 -11.61 -16.31 -1.75
C GLY A 146 -11.68 -15.50 -0.44
N TRP A 147 -10.66 -14.72 -0.07
CA TRP A 147 -10.72 -13.88 1.12
C TRP A 147 -11.48 -12.59 0.85
N ASP A 148 -12.53 -12.35 1.58
CA ASP A 148 -13.36 -11.14 1.47
C ASP A 148 -13.38 -10.37 2.79
N SER A 149 -13.03 -9.10 2.74
CA SER A 149 -13.01 -8.22 3.91
C SER A 149 -13.47 -6.81 3.50
N PRO A 150 -14.78 -6.56 3.51
CA PRO A 150 -15.36 -5.27 3.12
C PRO A 150 -14.90 -4.09 3.98
N CYS A 151 -14.39 -4.35 5.17
CA CYS A 151 -13.91 -3.32 6.10
C CYS A 151 -12.64 -2.60 5.64
N ILE A 152 -11.90 -3.12 4.63
CA ILE A 152 -10.67 -2.51 4.15
C ILE A 152 -10.93 -1.07 3.71
N ASN A 153 -10.24 -0.12 4.36
CA ASN A 153 -10.33 1.31 4.06
C ASN A 153 -8.99 1.94 3.68
N SER A 154 -7.89 1.17 3.71
CA SER A 154 -6.60 1.53 3.13
C SER A 154 -5.94 0.28 2.54
N LEU A 155 -5.47 0.37 1.30
CA LEU A 155 -4.81 -0.73 0.60
C LEU A 155 -3.48 -0.25 0.04
N ILE A 156 -2.37 -0.89 0.43
CA ILE A 156 -1.05 -0.64 -0.15
C ILE A 156 -0.65 -1.82 -1.03
N LEU A 157 -0.42 -1.57 -2.32
CA LEU A 157 0.19 -2.51 -3.24
C LEU A 157 1.70 -2.27 -3.26
N ALA A 158 2.43 -2.91 -2.34
CA ALA A 158 3.86 -2.68 -2.09
C ALA A 158 4.75 -3.27 -3.18
N SER A 159 4.33 -4.35 -3.81
CA SER A 159 5.03 -4.95 -4.94
C SER A 159 4.21 -4.83 -6.21
N PHE A 160 4.94 -4.88 -7.32
CA PHE A 160 4.37 -4.84 -8.65
C PHE A 160 3.36 -5.98 -8.87
N VAL A 161 2.14 -5.67 -9.31
CA VAL A 161 1.15 -6.66 -9.72
C VAL A 161 1.23 -6.84 -11.24
N GLY A 162 1.81 -7.95 -11.71
CA GLY A 162 1.97 -8.26 -13.14
C GLY A 162 0.65 -8.39 -13.90
N SER A 163 -0.40 -8.86 -13.24
CA SER A 163 -1.72 -9.10 -13.84
C SER A 163 -2.69 -7.94 -13.60
N PHE A 164 -3.32 -7.46 -14.68
CA PHE A 164 -4.41 -6.48 -14.63
C PHE A 164 -5.60 -7.01 -13.81
N VAL A 165 -5.98 -8.26 -14.05
CA VAL A 165 -7.10 -8.92 -13.34
C VAL A 165 -6.85 -8.96 -11.84
N LEU A 166 -5.67 -9.40 -11.42
CA LEU A 166 -5.32 -9.48 -10.00
C LEU A 166 -5.28 -8.09 -9.34
N SER A 167 -4.73 -7.08 -10.03
CA SER A 167 -4.74 -5.70 -9.56
C SER A 167 -6.17 -5.19 -9.32
N ASN A 168 -7.08 -5.44 -10.27
CA ASN A 168 -8.47 -5.01 -10.16
C ASN A 168 -9.23 -5.78 -9.09
N GLN A 169 -8.98 -7.08 -8.93
CA GLN A 169 -9.57 -7.87 -7.84
C GLN A 169 -9.19 -7.30 -6.47
N MET A 170 -7.91 -6.95 -6.28
CA MET A 170 -7.44 -6.37 -5.00
C MET A 170 -8.07 -4.99 -4.74
N ARG A 171 -8.10 -4.13 -5.76
CA ARG A 171 -8.74 -2.81 -5.67
C ARG A 171 -10.25 -2.95 -5.40
N GLY A 172 -10.90 -3.87 -6.11
CA GLY A 172 -12.31 -4.17 -5.94
C GLY A 172 -12.70 -4.54 -4.50
N ARG A 173 -11.79 -5.14 -3.74
CA ARG A 173 -12.03 -5.44 -2.31
C ARG A 173 -12.02 -4.19 -1.44
N ALA A 174 -11.08 -3.28 -1.67
CA ALA A 174 -11.00 -2.05 -0.90
C ALA A 174 -12.21 -1.13 -1.14
N ILE A 175 -12.78 -1.13 -2.35
CA ILE A 175 -13.93 -0.29 -2.71
C ILE A 175 -15.29 -0.94 -2.41
N ARG A 176 -15.34 -2.17 -1.89
CA ARG A 176 -16.60 -2.80 -1.51
C ARG A 176 -17.33 -2.01 -0.43
N ILE A 177 -18.65 -2.01 -0.54
CA ILE A 177 -19.51 -1.43 0.49
C ILE A 177 -19.40 -2.31 1.74
N ASP A 178 -19.10 -1.69 2.87
CA ASP A 178 -19.17 -2.31 4.18
C ASP A 178 -20.57 -2.08 4.76
N LYS A 179 -21.27 -3.13 5.09
CA LYS A 179 -22.62 -3.03 5.70
C LYS A 179 -22.57 -2.39 7.08
N ASN A 180 -21.42 -2.51 7.78
CA ASN A 180 -21.21 -1.94 9.11
C ASN A 180 -20.75 -0.48 9.04
N ASP A 181 -20.22 -0.03 7.90
CA ASP A 181 -19.82 1.35 7.63
C ASP A 181 -20.19 1.73 6.18
N PRO A 182 -21.50 2.07 5.93
CA PRO A 182 -21.95 2.48 4.59
C PRO A 182 -21.25 3.75 4.08
N GLU A 183 -20.69 4.50 5.00
CA GLU A 183 -19.98 5.74 4.73
C GLU A 183 -18.47 5.53 4.50
N LYS A 184 -18.02 4.27 4.46
CA LYS A 184 -16.61 3.94 4.21
C LYS A 184 -16.12 4.51 2.89
N SER A 185 -14.96 5.14 2.92
CA SER A 185 -14.12 5.44 1.76
C SER A 185 -12.79 4.69 1.88
N ALA A 186 -12.15 4.39 0.77
CA ALA A 186 -10.89 3.64 0.78
C ALA A 186 -9.81 4.33 -0.04
N ASN A 187 -8.61 4.43 0.53
CA ASN A 187 -7.41 4.83 -0.20
C ASN A 187 -6.71 3.61 -0.79
N ILE A 188 -6.29 3.69 -2.05
CA ILE A 188 -5.54 2.65 -2.73
C ILE A 188 -4.21 3.21 -3.19
N TRP A 189 -3.13 2.74 -2.59
CA TRP A 189 -1.78 3.21 -2.80
C TRP A 189 -1.02 2.28 -3.74
N HIS A 190 -0.56 2.82 -4.86
CA HIS A 190 0.32 2.14 -5.79
C HIS A 190 1.74 2.71 -5.64
N LEU A 191 2.68 1.89 -5.18
CA LEU A 191 4.07 2.32 -5.00
C LEU A 191 4.85 2.11 -6.28
N VAL A 192 5.48 3.16 -6.76
CA VAL A 192 6.39 3.14 -7.89
C VAL A 192 7.78 3.59 -7.47
N THR A 193 8.81 3.09 -8.16
CA THR A 193 10.21 3.45 -7.91
C THR A 193 10.71 4.36 -9.02
N VAL A 194 11.15 5.55 -8.66
CA VAL A 194 11.87 6.45 -9.58
C VAL A 194 13.32 6.02 -9.65
N GLU A 195 13.89 5.97 -10.85
CA GLU A 195 15.26 5.54 -11.06
C GLU A 195 16.27 6.52 -10.44
N PRO A 196 17.17 6.07 -9.54
CA PRO A 196 18.10 6.98 -8.84
C PRO A 196 19.01 7.74 -9.77
N GLU A 197 19.45 7.10 -10.85
CA GLU A 197 20.33 7.72 -11.88
C GLU A 197 19.67 8.94 -12.50
N TYR A 198 18.36 8.91 -12.69
CA TYR A 198 17.61 10.05 -13.18
C TYR A 198 17.62 11.22 -12.19
N LEU A 199 17.44 10.95 -10.89
CA LEU A 199 17.43 11.98 -9.85
C LEU A 199 18.79 12.63 -9.62
N PHE A 200 19.89 11.93 -9.92
CA PHE A 200 21.27 12.34 -9.64
C PHE A 200 22.13 12.53 -10.90
N LYS A 201 21.52 12.45 -12.08
CA LYS A 201 22.22 12.49 -13.38
C LYS A 201 23.06 13.77 -13.57
N TYR A 202 22.68 14.85 -12.93
CA TYR A 202 23.30 16.16 -13.13
C TYR A 202 23.93 16.68 -11.85
N LYS A 203 25.17 17.24 -11.97
CA LYS A 203 25.79 18.04 -10.92
C LYS A 203 24.96 19.32 -10.70
N ALA A 204 25.09 19.95 -9.53
CA ALA A 204 24.27 21.11 -9.15
C ALA A 204 24.28 22.25 -10.21
N THR A 205 25.42 22.47 -10.89
CA THR A 205 25.56 23.46 -11.95
C THR A 205 24.90 23.05 -13.28
N GLU A 206 24.76 21.74 -13.52
CA GLU A 206 24.15 21.19 -14.73
C GLU A 206 22.65 21.04 -14.59
N ARG A 207 22.12 21.01 -13.34
CA ARG A 207 20.67 20.93 -13.06
C ARG A 207 19.90 22.12 -13.63
N ILE A 208 20.45 23.31 -13.60
CA ILE A 208 19.83 24.50 -14.21
C ILE A 208 19.70 24.33 -15.71
N TYR A 209 20.74 23.76 -16.35
CA TYR A 209 20.75 23.49 -17.80
C TYR A 209 19.77 22.37 -18.17
N ALA A 210 19.67 21.31 -17.35
CA ALA A 210 18.72 20.23 -17.53
C ALA A 210 17.26 20.70 -17.34
N TYR A 211 17.03 21.61 -16.38
CA TYR A 211 15.73 22.24 -16.17
C TYR A 211 15.30 23.07 -17.40
N ILE A 212 16.23 23.80 -17.99
CA ILE A 212 16.00 24.60 -19.22
C ILE A 212 15.77 23.69 -20.44
N LYS A 213 16.41 22.51 -20.49
CA LYS A 213 16.29 21.54 -21.58
C LYS A 213 15.11 20.56 -21.44
N GLU A 214 14.23 20.79 -20.46
CA GLU A 214 13.02 19.97 -20.29
C GLU A 214 13.24 18.51 -19.84
N ASP A 215 14.45 18.15 -19.41
CA ASP A 215 14.81 16.76 -19.00
C ASP A 215 14.01 16.24 -17.81
N TYR A 216 13.33 17.10 -17.03
CA TYR A 216 12.47 16.71 -15.91
C TYR A 216 10.97 16.79 -16.22
N LYS A 217 10.60 16.88 -17.48
CA LYS A 217 9.19 16.86 -17.92
C LYS A 217 8.61 15.44 -17.92
N GLU A 218 9.45 14.43 -18.06
CA GLU A 218 9.05 13.03 -18.08
C GLU A 218 9.48 12.31 -16.80
N LEU A 219 8.61 11.45 -16.28
CA LEU A 219 8.91 10.62 -15.13
C LEU A 219 9.55 9.30 -15.59
N HIS A 220 10.84 9.13 -15.35
CA HIS A 220 11.55 7.90 -15.64
C HIS A 220 11.37 6.88 -14.52
N SER A 221 10.47 5.92 -14.74
CA SER A 221 10.16 4.86 -13.80
C SER A 221 9.53 3.68 -14.52
N TYR A 222 10.17 2.53 -14.45
CA TYR A 222 9.69 1.32 -15.10
C TYR A 222 8.33 0.83 -14.55
N ASP A 223 8.16 0.82 -13.25
CA ASP A 223 6.92 0.39 -12.62
C ASP A 223 5.80 1.45 -12.76
N TYR A 224 6.13 2.73 -12.88
CA TYR A 224 5.17 3.77 -13.23
C TYR A 224 4.63 3.60 -14.66
N ASP A 225 5.48 3.33 -15.63
CA ASP A 225 5.06 3.10 -17.02
C ASP A 225 4.09 1.93 -17.15
N ILE A 226 4.31 0.89 -16.36
CA ILE A 226 3.39 -0.23 -16.33
C ILE A 226 2.10 0.14 -15.59
N LEU A 227 2.18 0.89 -14.51
CA LEU A 227 1.01 1.40 -13.80
C LEU A 227 0.17 2.28 -14.73
N LYS A 228 0.79 3.21 -15.45
CA LYS A 228 0.15 4.08 -16.46
C LYS A 228 -0.64 3.26 -17.47
N ARG A 229 0.01 2.29 -18.14
CA ARG A 229 -0.67 1.40 -19.11
C ARG A 229 -1.89 0.66 -18.55
N ARG A 230 -1.90 0.34 -17.26
CA ARG A 230 -3.06 -0.29 -16.62
C ARG A 230 -4.18 0.68 -16.36
N PHE A 231 -3.83 1.90 -16.00
CA PHE A 231 -4.82 2.94 -15.77
C PHE A 231 -5.41 3.46 -17.07
N ASP A 232 -4.76 3.26 -18.22
CA ASP A 232 -5.32 3.58 -19.54
C ASP A 232 -6.64 2.83 -19.83
N SER A 233 -6.88 1.72 -19.14
CA SER A 233 -8.15 0.99 -19.23
C SER A 233 -9.30 1.60 -18.41
N PHE A 234 -9.01 2.56 -17.53
CA PHE A 234 -9.99 3.27 -16.73
C PHE A 234 -10.27 4.63 -17.36
N MET A 235 -11.21 4.63 -18.29
CA MET A 235 -11.66 5.87 -18.94
C MET A 235 -12.84 6.46 -18.18
N GLY A 236 -12.92 7.78 -18.16
CA GLY A 236 -14.05 8.49 -17.56
C GLY A 236 -14.15 9.92 -18.04
N PRO A 237 -15.32 10.52 -17.91
CA PRO A 237 -15.53 11.90 -18.32
C PRO A 237 -14.73 12.88 -17.43
N ASN A 238 -14.14 13.87 -18.06
CA ASN A 238 -13.65 15.07 -17.39
C ASN A 238 -14.75 16.13 -17.49
N TYR A 239 -15.42 16.39 -16.40
CA TYR A 239 -16.57 17.31 -16.37
C TYR A 239 -16.17 18.77 -16.61
N THR A 240 -14.94 19.14 -16.26
CA THR A 240 -14.43 20.51 -16.46
C THR A 240 -14.08 20.78 -17.92
N MET A 241 -13.51 19.77 -18.59
CA MET A 241 -12.99 19.90 -19.96
C MET A 241 -13.96 19.36 -21.02
N GLY A 242 -15.00 18.62 -20.63
CA GLY A 242 -15.92 17.97 -21.57
C GLY A 242 -15.27 16.86 -22.41
N THR A 243 -14.17 16.27 -21.93
CA THR A 243 -13.38 15.25 -22.62
C THR A 243 -13.43 13.91 -21.88
N ILE A 244 -13.01 12.84 -22.56
CA ILE A 244 -12.78 11.56 -21.93
C ILE A 244 -11.28 11.44 -21.65
N GLU A 245 -10.93 11.17 -20.40
CA GLU A 245 -9.54 11.03 -19.93
C GLU A 245 -9.26 9.62 -19.42
N SER A 246 -8.01 9.16 -19.54
CA SER A 246 -7.54 7.93 -18.93
C SER A 246 -7.31 8.11 -17.43
N GLY A 247 -7.27 6.98 -16.69
CA GLY A 247 -7.24 7.03 -15.23
C GLY A 247 -6.05 7.75 -14.62
N ILE A 248 -4.85 7.68 -15.21
CA ILE A 248 -3.66 8.37 -14.70
C ILE A 248 -3.73 9.89 -14.95
N GLU A 249 -4.26 10.32 -16.07
CA GLU A 249 -4.39 11.75 -16.43
C GLU A 249 -5.32 12.48 -15.46
N ARG A 250 -6.25 11.75 -14.86
CA ARG A 250 -7.16 12.30 -13.83
C ARG A 250 -6.46 12.61 -12.49
N ILE A 251 -5.25 12.07 -12.28
CA ILE A 251 -4.45 12.38 -11.08
C ILE A 251 -3.66 13.66 -11.36
N THR A 252 -4.33 14.81 -11.21
CA THR A 252 -3.79 16.13 -11.55
C THR A 252 -2.56 16.57 -10.75
N LEU A 253 -2.23 15.84 -9.67
CA LEU A 253 -1.05 16.09 -8.85
C LEU A 253 0.24 15.61 -9.49
N ILE A 254 0.18 14.62 -10.39
CA ILE A 254 1.36 14.07 -11.06
C ILE A 254 1.75 15.02 -12.19
N LYS A 255 2.46 16.09 -11.84
CA LYS A 255 2.90 17.14 -12.76
C LYS A 255 4.38 17.42 -12.60
N PRO A 256 5.10 17.74 -13.70
CA PRO A 256 6.49 18.18 -13.62
C PRO A 256 6.67 19.42 -12.72
N PRO A 257 7.89 19.70 -12.25
CA PRO A 257 9.11 18.98 -12.57
C PRO A 257 9.20 17.66 -11.79
N TYR A 258 9.82 16.62 -12.41
CA TYR A 258 10.02 15.30 -11.79
C TYR A 258 11.44 15.14 -11.23
N ASP A 259 12.04 16.23 -10.78
CA ASP A 259 13.26 16.19 -9.97
C ASP A 259 12.95 15.73 -8.53
N LYS A 260 13.98 15.62 -7.69
CA LYS A 260 13.81 15.18 -6.30
C LYS A 260 12.76 15.99 -5.53
N ASN A 261 12.75 17.32 -5.69
CA ASN A 261 11.83 18.20 -4.99
C ASN A 261 10.39 18.07 -5.52
N GLY A 262 10.25 17.93 -6.84
CA GLY A 262 8.95 17.71 -7.47
C GLY A 262 8.33 16.38 -7.08
N ILE A 263 9.12 15.30 -7.02
CA ILE A 263 8.67 13.99 -6.53
C ILE A 263 8.24 14.08 -5.05
N GLU A 264 9.02 14.75 -4.21
CA GLU A 264 8.66 14.92 -2.80
C GLU A 264 7.37 15.73 -2.65
N ARG A 265 7.22 16.84 -3.38
CA ARG A 265 5.98 17.61 -3.42
C ARG A 265 4.77 16.75 -3.80
N ILE A 266 4.88 15.93 -4.85
CA ILE A 266 3.80 15.03 -5.28
C ILE A 266 3.43 14.08 -4.13
N ASN A 267 4.43 13.46 -3.47
CA ASN A 267 4.20 12.54 -2.36
C ASN A 267 3.50 13.24 -1.18
N GLU A 268 3.93 14.43 -0.80
CA GLU A 268 3.33 15.20 0.30
C GLU A 268 1.90 15.63 -0.01
N GLU A 269 1.64 16.12 -1.22
CA GLU A 269 0.29 16.50 -1.65
C GLU A 269 -0.65 15.29 -1.67
N MET A 270 -0.18 14.11 -2.14
CA MET A 270 -0.95 12.87 -2.09
C MET A 270 -1.29 12.44 -0.66
N LEU A 271 -0.31 12.51 0.26
CA LEU A 271 -0.54 12.20 1.67
C LEU A 271 -1.58 13.16 2.28
N LYS A 272 -1.46 14.45 2.01
CA LYS A 272 -2.40 15.46 2.50
C LYS A 272 -3.82 15.22 1.99
N LEU A 273 -4.00 14.97 0.70
CA LEU A 273 -5.32 14.70 0.12
C LEU A 273 -5.93 13.40 0.65
N SER A 274 -5.12 12.37 0.87
CA SER A 274 -5.61 11.09 1.36
C SER A 274 -6.12 11.16 2.81
N ALA A 275 -5.67 12.12 3.60
CA ALA A 275 -6.13 12.33 4.96
C ALA A 275 -7.56 12.92 5.00
N ASP A 276 -7.95 13.71 3.99
CA ASP A 276 -9.29 14.31 3.90
C ASP A 276 -10.28 13.40 3.17
N ARG A 277 -10.71 12.37 3.85
CA ARG A 277 -11.70 11.40 3.35
C ARG A 277 -13.09 11.98 3.14
N GLY A 278 -13.43 13.04 3.87
CA GLY A 278 -14.71 13.73 3.78
C GLY A 278 -14.85 14.54 2.50
N GLU A 279 -13.79 15.21 2.08
CA GLU A 279 -13.81 16.04 0.86
C GLU A 279 -14.08 15.22 -0.40
N VAL A 280 -13.41 14.07 -0.57
CA VAL A 280 -13.62 13.16 -1.72
C VAL A 280 -15.08 12.75 -1.82
N LYS A 281 -15.69 12.42 -0.69
CA LYS A 281 -17.08 12.00 -0.60
C LYS A 281 -18.06 13.14 -0.91
N ASN A 282 -17.79 14.33 -0.39
CA ASN A 282 -18.62 15.51 -0.65
C ASN A 282 -18.57 15.92 -2.12
N LYS A 283 -17.40 15.86 -2.75
CA LYS A 283 -17.26 16.10 -4.19
C LYS A 283 -18.09 15.08 -5.00
N TRP A 284 -17.99 13.79 -4.66
CA TRP A 284 -18.76 12.75 -5.33
C TRP A 284 -20.28 12.96 -5.18
N ARG A 285 -20.74 13.28 -3.97
CA ARG A 285 -22.17 13.56 -3.71
C ARG A 285 -22.67 14.80 -4.44
N GLY A 286 -21.86 15.84 -4.50
CA GLY A 286 -22.18 17.07 -5.24
C GLY A 286 -22.39 16.79 -6.71
N GLU A 287 -21.45 16.11 -7.35
CA GLU A 287 -21.52 15.76 -8.78
C GLU A 287 -22.73 14.86 -9.11
N VAL A 288 -23.06 13.92 -8.24
CA VAL A 288 -24.26 13.06 -8.43
C VAL A 288 -25.56 13.82 -8.21
N ALA A 289 -25.60 14.75 -7.23
CA ALA A 289 -26.81 15.52 -6.93
C ALA A 289 -27.13 16.57 -8.02
N ASP A 290 -26.13 17.13 -8.66
CA ASP A 290 -26.29 18.14 -9.72
C ASP A 290 -26.73 17.54 -11.07
N GLY A 291 -26.93 16.22 -11.15
CA GLY A 291 -27.42 15.56 -12.36
C GLY A 291 -26.46 15.60 -13.54
N SER A 292 -25.18 15.88 -13.30
CA SER A 292 -24.13 15.96 -14.32
C SER A 292 -23.81 14.61 -14.99
N PHE A 293 -24.57 13.55 -14.68
CA PHE A 293 -24.54 12.26 -15.34
C PHE A 293 -25.64 12.07 -16.41
N ALA A 294 -26.33 13.11 -16.82
CA ALA A 294 -27.34 13.03 -17.85
C ALA A 294 -26.75 13.23 -19.26
#